data_4973586bd87ee5d0a22ac7f490af6ab3
#
_entry.id   4973586bd87ee5d0a22ac7f490af6ab3
#
_cell.length_a   1.000
_cell.length_b   1.000
_cell.length_c   1.000
_cell.angle_alpha   90.00
_cell.angle_beta   90.00
_cell.angle_gamma   90.00
#
_symmetry.space_group_name_H-M   'P 1'
#
loop_
_entity.id
_entity.type
_entity.pdbx_description
1 polymer ?
#
loop_
_entity_poly.entity_id
_entity_poly.type
_entity_poly.pdbx_seq_one_letter_code
_entity_poly.pdbx_strand_id
1 'polypeptide(L)'
;SNTPFESGYDVVVVDGPSPSRAGLVATYLPMLNNNGVLFTVEPDMPTGEVDENDADGMALVNGFNRWIELVSDSQATHHVAFMPLFGGTLVAWLPHA
;
A
#
# COMPACT_ATOMS: atom_id res chain seq x y z
N SER A 1 -1.26 12.09 -26.40
CA SER A 1 -2.44 11.30 -26.27
C SER A 1 -2.38 10.44 -25.05
N ASN A 2 -3.51 10.19 -24.55
CA ASN A 2 -3.63 9.38 -23.36
C ASN A 2 -3.53 7.93 -23.65
N THR A 3 -2.96 7.22 -22.75
CA THR A 3 -3.10 5.80 -22.73
C THR A 3 -4.25 5.47 -21.77
N PRO A 4 -5.08 4.50 -22.11
CA PRO A 4 -6.28 4.23 -21.31
C PRO A 4 -6.00 3.71 -19.92
N PHE A 5 -4.76 3.30 -19.63
CA PHE A 5 -4.42 2.79 -18.31
C PHE A 5 -3.68 3.80 -17.44
N GLU A 6 -3.60 5.06 -17.86
CA GLU A 6 -2.92 6.10 -17.09
C GLU A 6 -3.69 6.55 -15.87
N SER A 7 -5.01 6.44 -15.94
CA SER A 7 -5.86 6.88 -14.85
C SER A 7 -7.24 6.29 -15.02
N GLY A 8 -8.08 6.55 -14.04
CA GLY A 8 -9.48 6.19 -14.16
C GLY A 8 -9.84 4.78 -13.76
N TYR A 9 -9.09 4.20 -12.86
CA TYR A 9 -9.47 2.90 -12.32
C TYR A 9 -10.52 3.04 -11.23
N ASP A 10 -11.52 2.19 -11.29
CA ASP A 10 -12.54 2.12 -10.25
C ASP A 10 -12.12 1.22 -9.10
N VAL A 11 -11.38 0.18 -9.41
CA VAL A 11 -10.87 -0.76 -8.39
C VAL A 11 -9.45 -1.13 -8.74
N VAL A 12 -8.56 -1.02 -7.77
CA VAL A 12 -7.20 -1.50 -7.89
C VAL A 12 -6.92 -2.44 -6.72
N VAL A 13 -6.41 -3.61 -7.03
CA VAL A 13 -5.95 -4.56 -6.01
C VAL A 13 -4.44 -4.68 -6.15
N VAL A 14 -3.75 -4.38 -5.08
CA VAL A 14 -2.29 -4.53 -5.04
C VAL A 14 -1.96 -5.82 -4.32
N ASP A 15 -1.29 -6.69 -5.02
CA ASP A 15 -0.85 -7.99 -4.50
C ASP A 15 0.60 -8.20 -4.92
N GLY A 16 1.50 -8.13 -4.01
CA GLY A 16 2.91 -8.26 -4.28
C GLY A 16 3.70 -8.54 -3.01
N PRO A 17 5.00 -8.74 -3.14
CA PRO A 17 5.84 -9.00 -1.97
C PRO A 17 5.77 -7.85 -0.96
N SER A 18 5.84 -8.18 0.33
CA SER A 18 5.78 -7.18 1.39
C SER A 18 6.74 -6.01 1.20
N PRO A 19 8.00 -6.22 0.79
CA PRO A 19 8.93 -5.10 0.61
C PRO A 19 8.52 -4.10 -0.47
N SER A 20 7.73 -4.53 -1.46
CA SER A 20 7.34 -3.70 -2.60
C SER A 20 5.96 -3.08 -2.43
N ARG A 21 5.22 -3.47 -1.41
CA ARG A 21 3.79 -3.14 -1.31
C ARG A 21 3.52 -1.65 -1.25
N ALA A 22 4.26 -0.93 -0.40
CA ALA A 22 4.08 0.51 -0.27
C ALA A 22 4.34 1.24 -1.59
N GLY A 23 5.40 0.86 -2.29
CA GLY A 23 5.73 1.46 -3.58
C GLY A 23 4.65 1.23 -4.63
N LEU A 24 4.09 0.03 -4.66
CA LEU A 24 3.01 -0.31 -5.60
C LEU A 24 1.74 0.49 -5.28
N VAL A 25 1.36 0.57 -4.01
CA VAL A 25 0.21 1.37 -3.61
C VAL A 25 0.42 2.83 -4.00
N ALA A 26 1.58 3.40 -3.68
CA ALA A 26 1.88 4.79 -4.01
C ALA A 26 1.82 5.05 -5.51
N THR A 27 2.23 4.09 -6.32
CA THR A 27 2.18 4.20 -7.78
C THR A 27 0.74 4.26 -8.30
N TYR A 28 -0.14 3.46 -7.74
CA TYR A 28 -1.50 3.32 -8.27
C TYR A 28 -2.53 4.24 -7.63
N LEU A 29 -2.28 4.77 -6.43
CA LEU A 29 -3.23 5.67 -5.79
C LEU A 29 -3.65 6.85 -6.67
N PRO A 30 -2.71 7.54 -7.37
CA PRO A 30 -3.10 8.67 -8.22
C PRO A 30 -3.94 8.27 -9.43
N MET A 31 -4.00 6.98 -9.74
CA MET A 31 -4.71 6.48 -10.90
C MET A 31 -6.16 6.13 -10.59
N LEU A 32 -6.60 6.27 -9.35
CA LEU A 32 -7.99 5.99 -8.98
C LEU A 32 -8.91 7.08 -9.46
N ASN A 33 -10.09 6.68 -9.92
CA ASN A 33 -11.21 7.60 -10.08
C ASN A 33 -11.64 8.14 -8.72
N ASN A 34 -12.34 9.27 -8.71
CA ASN A 34 -12.79 9.90 -7.47
C ASN A 34 -13.66 8.97 -6.61
N ASN A 35 -14.38 8.06 -7.22
CA ASN A 35 -15.20 7.09 -6.52
C ASN A 35 -14.57 5.71 -6.51
N GLY A 36 -13.30 5.64 -6.81
CA GLY A 36 -12.58 4.36 -6.85
C GLY A 36 -12.11 3.91 -5.49
N VAL A 37 -11.60 2.70 -5.46
CA VAL A 37 -11.03 2.11 -4.24
C VAL A 37 -9.80 1.30 -4.59
N LEU A 38 -8.78 1.42 -3.77
CA LEU A 38 -7.61 0.56 -3.85
C LEU A 38 -7.56 -0.32 -2.61
N PHE A 39 -7.38 -1.60 -2.82
CA PHE A 39 -7.25 -2.58 -1.74
C PHE A 39 -5.88 -3.20 -1.74
N THR A 40 -5.38 -3.47 -0.56
CA THR A 40 -4.22 -4.35 -0.39
C THR A 40 -4.28 -5.01 0.98
N VAL A 41 -3.41 -5.97 1.21
CA VAL A 41 -3.21 -6.56 2.54
C VAL A 41 -1.98 -5.91 3.13
N GLU A 42 -2.03 -5.58 4.41
CA GLU A 42 -0.92 -4.97 5.12
C GLU A 42 0.33 -5.85 4.96
N PRO A 43 1.50 -5.25 4.66
CA PRO A 43 2.72 -6.05 4.51
C PRO A 43 3.15 -6.67 5.83
N ASP A 44 3.96 -7.71 5.72
CA ASP A 44 4.51 -8.38 6.90
C ASP A 44 5.35 -7.41 7.71
N MET A 45 5.14 -7.45 9.02
CA MET A 45 5.93 -6.66 9.95
C MET A 45 7.17 -7.45 10.34
N PRO A 46 8.35 -6.83 10.34
CA PRO A 46 9.53 -7.48 10.86
C PRO A 46 9.33 -7.85 12.32
N THR A 47 9.80 -9.01 12.71
CA THR A 47 9.72 -9.50 14.09
C THR A 47 11.12 -9.57 14.67
N GLY A 48 11.29 -9.00 15.87
CA GLY A 48 12.57 -9.00 16.55
C GLY A 48 13.60 -8.11 15.88
N GLU A 49 14.84 -8.26 16.28
CA GLU A 49 15.94 -7.51 15.69
C GLU A 49 16.34 -8.12 14.36
N VAL A 50 16.63 -7.25 13.40
CA VAL A 50 17.10 -7.65 12.07
C VAL A 50 18.55 -7.20 11.92
N ASP A 51 19.42 -8.16 11.58
CA ASP A 51 20.82 -7.86 11.33
C ASP A 51 20.93 -7.05 10.04
N GLU A 52 21.70 -5.99 10.06
CA GLU A 52 21.91 -5.14 8.89
C GLU A 52 22.57 -5.87 7.71
N ASN A 53 23.17 -7.03 7.97
CA ASN A 53 23.73 -7.88 6.92
C ASN A 53 22.72 -8.85 6.33
N ASP A 54 21.52 -8.93 6.90
CA ASP A 54 20.43 -9.76 6.37
C ASP A 54 19.65 -8.94 5.34
N ALA A 55 19.96 -9.14 4.06
CA ALA A 55 19.35 -8.36 3.00
C ALA A 55 17.83 -8.51 2.95
N ASP A 56 17.31 -9.72 3.13
CA ASP A 56 15.87 -9.96 3.10
C ASP A 56 15.18 -9.35 4.31
N GLY A 57 15.79 -9.47 5.48
CA GLY A 57 15.26 -8.85 6.68
C GLY A 57 15.26 -7.35 6.59
N MET A 58 16.32 -6.74 6.06
CA MET A 58 16.38 -5.29 5.88
C MET A 58 15.37 -4.80 4.83
N ALA A 59 15.12 -5.59 3.81
CA ALA A 59 14.10 -5.25 2.83
C ALA A 59 12.71 -5.19 3.47
N LEU A 60 12.39 -6.11 4.39
CA LEU A 60 11.14 -6.07 5.13
C LEU A 60 11.06 -4.84 6.03
N VAL A 61 12.14 -4.52 6.73
CA VAL A 61 12.19 -3.32 7.59
C VAL A 61 11.95 -2.05 6.77
N ASN A 62 12.69 -1.91 5.68
CA ASN A 62 12.56 -0.72 4.83
C ASN A 62 11.18 -0.64 4.18
N GLY A 63 10.65 -1.75 3.73
CA GLY A 63 9.32 -1.81 3.13
C GLY A 63 8.24 -1.43 4.14
N PHE A 64 8.35 -1.92 5.37
CA PHE A 64 7.37 -1.60 6.40
C PHE A 64 7.44 -0.14 6.83
N ASN A 65 8.65 0.43 6.92
CA ASN A 65 8.81 1.85 7.21
C ASN A 65 8.16 2.71 6.13
N ARG A 66 8.35 2.37 4.85
CA ARG A 66 7.67 3.07 3.76
C ARG A 66 6.16 2.92 3.83
N TRP A 67 5.70 1.77 4.26
CA TRP A 67 4.26 1.52 4.46
C TRP A 67 3.68 2.46 5.50
N ILE A 68 4.34 2.60 6.65
CA ILE A 68 3.90 3.50 7.71
C ILE A 68 3.82 4.94 7.19
N GLU A 69 4.84 5.38 6.47
CA GLU A 69 4.85 6.73 5.89
C GLU A 69 3.72 6.92 4.88
N LEU A 70 3.52 5.92 4.01
CA LEU A 70 2.43 5.97 3.03
C LEU A 70 1.06 6.07 3.70
N VAL A 71 0.81 5.24 4.71
CA VAL A 71 -0.46 5.26 5.42
C VAL A 71 -0.70 6.63 6.06
N SER A 72 0.33 7.19 6.67
CA SER A 72 0.24 8.51 7.29
C SER A 72 -0.01 9.60 6.25
N ASP A 73 0.83 9.65 5.23
CA ASP A 73 0.80 10.74 4.25
C ASP A 73 -0.45 10.71 3.37
N SER A 74 -0.92 9.52 3.02
CA SER A 74 -2.07 9.37 2.12
C SER A 74 -3.38 9.82 2.77
N GLN A 75 -3.43 9.95 4.09
CA GLN A 75 -4.63 10.42 4.78
C GLN A 75 -4.97 11.87 4.43
N ALA A 76 -4.01 12.62 3.91
CA ALA A 76 -4.27 13.98 3.44
C ALA A 76 -5.21 14.00 2.22
N THR A 77 -5.24 12.93 1.44
CA THR A 77 -5.99 12.86 0.18
C THR A 77 -7.00 11.71 0.14
N HIS A 78 -6.90 10.76 1.05
CA HIS A 78 -7.71 9.54 1.03
C HIS A 78 -8.22 9.21 2.42
N HIS A 79 -9.38 8.56 2.48
CA HIS A 79 -9.78 7.81 3.65
C HIS A 79 -9.05 6.47 3.60
N VAL A 80 -8.46 6.07 4.70
CA VAL A 80 -7.76 4.79 4.79
C VAL A 80 -8.48 3.94 5.85
N ALA A 81 -8.99 2.82 5.42
CA ALA A 81 -9.76 1.93 6.30
C ALA A 81 -9.01 0.62 6.49
N PHE A 82 -9.00 0.13 7.73
CA PHE A 82 -8.34 -1.12 8.07
C PHE A 82 -9.37 -2.12 8.53
N MET A 83 -9.31 -3.32 7.97
CA MET A 83 -10.21 -4.40 8.34
C MET A 83 -9.39 -5.62 8.74
N PRO A 84 -9.29 -5.88 10.05
CA PRO A 84 -8.61 -7.09 10.49
C PRO A 84 -9.39 -8.32 10.05
N LEU A 85 -8.71 -9.21 9.36
CA LEU A 85 -9.30 -10.45 8.89
C LEU A 85 -8.48 -11.61 9.41
N PHE A 86 -9.05 -12.79 9.34
CA PHE A 86 -8.33 -13.99 9.67
C PHE A 86 -7.23 -14.19 8.61
N GLY A 87 -6.00 -14.09 9.01
CA GLY A 87 -4.85 -14.24 8.11
C GLY A 87 -4.24 -12.94 7.60
N GLY A 88 -4.72 -11.78 8.06
CA GLY A 88 -4.12 -10.51 7.69
C GLY A 88 -5.08 -9.34 7.81
N THR A 89 -4.58 -8.14 7.61
CA THR A 89 -5.39 -6.93 7.65
C THR A 89 -5.57 -6.39 6.25
N LEU A 90 -6.83 -6.31 5.82
CA LEU A 90 -7.18 -5.67 4.56
C LEU A 90 -7.18 -4.16 4.76
N VAL A 91 -6.59 -3.44 3.81
CA VAL A 91 -6.51 -1.98 3.86
C VAL A 91 -7.11 -1.43 2.59
N ALA A 92 -7.94 -0.40 2.73
CA ALA A 92 -8.61 0.23 1.60
C ALA A 92 -8.36 1.73 1.60
N TRP A 93 -8.09 2.28 0.43
CA TRP A 93 -7.96 3.71 0.20
C TRP A 93 -9.11 4.18 -0.66
N LEU A 94 -9.79 5.23 -0.18
CA LEU A 94 -10.89 5.86 -0.91
C LEU A 94 -10.58 7.36 -1.02
N PRO A 95 -10.50 7.92 -2.23
CA PRO A 95 -10.21 9.34 -2.36
C PRO A 95 -11.22 10.21 -1.61
N HIS A 96 -10.76 11.31 -1.05
CA HIS A 96 -11.64 12.32 -0.49
C HIS A 96 -12.51 12.92 -1.62
N ALA A 97 -13.72 13.23 -1.27
CA ALA A 97 -14.64 13.84 -2.23
C ALA A 97 -14.19 15.24 -2.66
#